data_8e14f8022c9b66ac7817dac3d502d771
#
_entry.id   8e14f8022c9b66ac7817dac3d502d771
#
_cell.length_a   1.000
_cell.length_b   1.000
_cell.length_c   1.000
_cell.angle_alpha   90.00
_cell.angle_beta   90.00
_cell.angle_gamma   90.00
#
_symmetry.space_group_name_H-M   'P 1'
#
loop_
_entity.id
_entity.type
_entity.pdbx_description
1 polymer ?
#
loop_
_entity_poly.entity_id
_entity_poly.type
_entity_poly.pdbx_seq_one_letter_code
_entity_poly.pdbx_strand_id
1 'polypeptide(L)'
;YVARRFDEAISAAKDMQVRVPHFSLHWLFALVYWQQGRFDEALEEERLEYQRRGDTVLLVALEDGFQAGGPMGAMRAIAAALVDRAGESYVDPFEIAETFSRAGMVDEALLWLDQAVEYGSYEMTYIAFWPHLDVVRDDLQYEVLLKRVYGDKVEEIRRVADSLRSRDR
;
A
#
# COMPACT_ATOMS: atom_id res chain seq x y z
N TYR A 1 -5.25 -10.59 -3.18
CA TYR A 1 -4.22 -9.57 -3.37
C TYR A 1 -2.85 -10.08 -2.92
N VAL A 2 -2.64 -10.38 -1.64
CA VAL A 2 -1.34 -10.83 -1.10
C VAL A 2 -0.81 -12.13 -1.72
N ALA A 3 -1.69 -12.99 -2.23
CA ALA A 3 -1.32 -14.18 -3.01
C ALA A 3 -1.03 -13.85 -4.48
N ARG A 4 -1.01 -12.58 -4.87
CA ARG A 4 -0.76 -12.05 -6.22
C ARG A 4 -1.75 -12.50 -7.30
N ARG A 5 -2.85 -13.11 -6.93
CA ARG A 5 -3.94 -13.49 -7.86
C ARG A 5 -4.83 -12.26 -8.11
N PHE A 6 -4.32 -11.29 -8.88
CA PHE A 6 -4.92 -9.96 -9.01
C PHE A 6 -6.28 -9.98 -9.69
N ASP A 7 -6.44 -10.70 -10.79
CA ASP A 7 -7.72 -10.77 -11.51
C ASP A 7 -8.81 -11.46 -10.66
N GLU A 8 -8.43 -12.48 -9.90
CA GLU A 8 -9.34 -13.14 -8.99
C GLU A 8 -9.70 -12.23 -7.80
N ALA A 9 -8.75 -11.43 -7.30
CA ALA A 9 -9.03 -10.44 -6.26
C ALA A 9 -10.04 -9.40 -6.74
N ILE A 10 -9.89 -8.89 -7.98
CA ILE A 10 -10.85 -7.98 -8.62
C ILE A 10 -12.22 -8.64 -8.76
N SER A 11 -12.28 -9.88 -9.27
CA SER A 11 -13.53 -10.60 -9.45
C SER A 11 -14.27 -10.79 -8.12
N ALA A 12 -13.56 -11.28 -7.10
CA ALA A 12 -14.14 -11.47 -5.77
C ALA A 12 -14.60 -10.14 -5.14
N ALA A 13 -13.84 -9.06 -5.34
CA ALA A 13 -14.20 -7.73 -4.85
C ALA A 13 -15.49 -7.21 -5.53
N LYS A 14 -15.62 -7.37 -6.85
CA LYS A 14 -16.83 -7.00 -7.60
C LYS A 14 -18.05 -7.80 -7.14
N ASP A 15 -17.89 -9.10 -6.95
CA ASP A 15 -18.96 -9.96 -6.41
C ASP A 15 -19.38 -9.51 -4.99
N MET A 16 -18.42 -9.11 -4.18
CA MET A 16 -18.69 -8.59 -2.84
C MET A 16 -19.46 -7.26 -2.89
N GLN A 17 -19.09 -6.34 -3.76
CA GLN A 17 -19.81 -5.06 -3.92
C GLN A 17 -21.27 -5.27 -4.33
N VAL A 18 -21.56 -6.26 -5.18
CA VAL A 18 -22.94 -6.60 -5.54
C VAL A 18 -23.74 -7.09 -4.33
N ARG A 19 -23.11 -7.88 -3.45
CA ARG A 19 -23.76 -8.44 -2.25
C ARG A 19 -23.88 -7.46 -1.10
N VAL A 20 -22.90 -6.55 -0.99
CA VAL A 20 -22.82 -5.56 0.09
C VAL A 20 -22.54 -4.17 -0.51
N PRO A 21 -23.57 -3.52 -1.13
CA PRO A 21 -23.38 -2.29 -1.91
C PRO A 21 -22.82 -1.09 -1.11
N HIS A 22 -22.94 -1.11 0.21
CA HIS A 22 -22.47 -0.02 1.08
C HIS A 22 -21.00 -0.18 1.52
N PHE A 23 -20.38 -1.32 1.21
CA PHE A 23 -18.98 -1.56 1.54
C PHE A 23 -18.07 -1.10 0.40
N SER A 24 -17.24 -0.10 0.66
CA SER A 24 -16.28 0.40 -0.32
C SER A 24 -15.09 -0.54 -0.42
N LEU A 25 -14.69 -0.83 -1.67
CA LEU A 25 -13.48 -1.59 -2.00
C LEU A 25 -12.56 -0.80 -2.95
N HIS A 26 -12.78 0.52 -3.08
CA HIS A 26 -11.94 1.37 -3.93
C HIS A 26 -10.45 1.24 -3.58
N TRP A 27 -10.12 1.20 -2.29
CA TRP A 27 -8.75 0.98 -1.81
C TRP A 27 -8.13 -0.32 -2.36
N LEU A 28 -8.89 -1.42 -2.42
CA LEU A 28 -8.40 -2.69 -2.93
C LEU A 28 -8.20 -2.64 -4.45
N PHE A 29 -9.15 -2.04 -5.17
CA PHE A 29 -9.01 -1.87 -6.62
C PHE A 29 -7.81 -0.99 -6.96
N ALA A 30 -7.61 0.12 -6.23
CA ALA A 30 -6.45 1.00 -6.41
C ALA A 30 -5.13 0.22 -6.24
N LEU A 31 -5.00 -0.58 -5.18
CA LEU A 31 -3.80 -1.39 -4.94
C LEU A 31 -3.58 -2.44 -6.02
N VAL A 32 -4.63 -3.12 -6.48
CA VAL A 32 -4.50 -4.15 -7.53
C VAL A 32 -4.13 -3.51 -8.87
N TYR A 33 -4.81 -2.45 -9.28
CA TYR A 33 -4.50 -1.76 -10.54
C TYR A 33 -3.08 -1.18 -10.52
N TRP A 34 -2.63 -0.66 -9.38
CA TRP A 34 -1.26 -0.19 -9.22
C TRP A 34 -0.24 -1.29 -9.50
N GLN A 35 -0.45 -2.49 -8.95
CA GLN A 35 0.43 -3.64 -9.16
C GLN A 35 0.43 -4.16 -10.60
N GLN A 36 -0.67 -3.95 -11.31
CA GLN A 36 -0.78 -4.28 -12.74
C GLN A 36 -0.21 -3.19 -13.67
N GLY A 37 0.33 -2.08 -13.12
CA GLY A 37 0.80 -0.93 -13.91
C GLY A 37 -0.33 -0.10 -14.54
N ARG A 38 -1.57 -0.33 -14.13
CA ARG A 38 -2.78 0.37 -14.59
C ARG A 38 -2.99 1.63 -13.76
N PHE A 39 -2.05 2.56 -13.86
CA PHE A 39 -1.97 3.69 -12.94
C PHE A 39 -3.16 4.65 -13.05
N ASP A 40 -3.68 4.90 -14.24
CA ASP A 40 -4.85 5.78 -14.41
C ASP A 40 -6.08 5.23 -13.68
N GLU A 41 -6.30 3.92 -13.78
CA GLU A 41 -7.40 3.24 -13.10
C GLU A 41 -7.17 3.19 -11.58
N ALA A 42 -5.93 2.98 -11.15
CA ALA A 42 -5.58 3.01 -9.74
C ALA A 42 -5.87 4.38 -9.11
N LEU A 43 -5.47 5.46 -9.78
CA LEU A 43 -5.72 6.83 -9.32
C LEU A 43 -7.19 7.21 -9.35
N GLU A 44 -7.97 6.70 -10.31
CA GLU A 44 -9.42 6.90 -10.30
C GLU A 44 -10.08 6.24 -9.10
N GLU A 45 -9.66 5.04 -8.71
CA GLU A 45 -10.16 4.38 -7.51
C GLU A 45 -9.77 5.12 -6.22
N GLU A 46 -8.55 5.65 -6.14
CA GLU A 46 -8.13 6.53 -5.03
C GLU A 46 -9.01 7.79 -4.96
N ARG A 47 -9.26 8.43 -6.11
CA ARG A 47 -10.14 9.61 -6.21
C ARG A 47 -11.54 9.31 -5.68
N LEU A 48 -12.12 8.19 -6.10
CA LEU A 48 -13.45 7.76 -5.66
C LEU A 48 -13.47 7.49 -4.14
N GLU A 49 -12.43 6.88 -3.59
CA GLU A 49 -12.32 6.64 -2.15
C GLU A 49 -12.23 7.96 -1.36
N TYR A 50 -11.39 8.90 -1.79
CA TYR A 50 -11.26 10.20 -1.12
C TYR A 50 -12.55 11.03 -1.22
N GLN A 51 -13.22 11.02 -2.37
CA GLN A 51 -14.53 11.66 -2.53
C GLN A 51 -15.58 11.05 -1.60
N ARG A 52 -15.65 9.73 -1.53
CA ARG A 52 -16.57 9.01 -0.65
C ARG A 52 -16.34 9.33 0.83
N ARG A 53 -15.08 9.49 1.24
CA ARG A 53 -14.68 9.86 2.61
C ARG A 53 -14.82 11.34 2.89
N GLY A 54 -15.02 12.18 1.88
CA GLY A 54 -14.98 13.64 1.99
C GLY A 54 -13.58 14.17 2.29
N ASP A 55 -12.53 13.42 1.94
CA ASP A 55 -11.13 13.78 2.21
C ASP A 55 -10.60 14.71 1.12
N THR A 56 -10.95 15.99 1.24
CA THR A 56 -10.56 17.00 0.26
C THR A 56 -9.06 17.27 0.24
N VAL A 57 -8.35 17.05 1.34
CA VAL A 57 -6.89 17.25 1.43
C VAL A 57 -6.17 16.22 0.57
N LEU A 58 -6.49 14.92 0.72
CA LEU A 58 -5.87 13.88 -0.09
C LEU A 58 -6.31 13.95 -1.55
N LEU A 59 -7.55 14.40 -1.81
CA LEU A 59 -8.02 14.62 -3.18
C LEU A 59 -7.22 15.71 -3.90
N VAL A 60 -6.99 16.85 -3.25
CA VAL A 60 -6.15 17.94 -3.80
C VAL A 60 -4.71 17.46 -3.97
N ALA A 61 -4.14 16.76 -2.99
CA ALA A 61 -2.78 16.21 -3.08
C ALA A 61 -2.64 15.25 -4.28
N LEU A 62 -3.64 14.39 -4.52
CA LEU A 62 -3.66 13.49 -5.67
C LEU A 62 -3.60 14.27 -6.99
N GLU A 63 -4.47 15.25 -7.16
CA GLU A 63 -4.60 16.01 -8.40
C GLU A 63 -3.35 16.86 -8.68
N ASP A 64 -2.89 17.63 -7.70
CA ASP A 64 -1.71 18.49 -7.84
C ASP A 64 -0.44 17.67 -8.05
N GLY A 65 -0.31 16.57 -7.31
CA GLY A 65 0.81 15.65 -7.43
C GLY A 65 0.85 14.96 -8.81
N PHE A 66 -0.31 14.58 -9.34
CA PHE A 66 -0.41 14.00 -10.68
C PHE A 66 0.00 14.99 -11.76
N GLN A 67 -0.45 16.24 -11.67
CA GLN A 67 -0.05 17.30 -12.60
C GLN A 67 1.46 17.57 -12.56
N ALA A 68 2.08 17.49 -11.37
CA ALA A 68 3.50 17.78 -11.17
C ALA A 68 4.43 16.64 -11.62
N GLY A 69 3.99 15.37 -11.52
CA GLY A 69 4.90 14.23 -11.72
C GLY A 69 4.21 12.91 -12.07
N GLY A 70 2.99 12.95 -12.63
CA GLY A 70 2.23 11.77 -13.01
C GLY A 70 1.88 10.88 -11.80
N PRO A 71 1.69 9.57 -12.01
CA PRO A 71 1.26 8.67 -10.96
C PRO A 71 2.18 8.66 -9.72
N MET A 72 3.50 8.66 -9.93
CA MET A 72 4.47 8.70 -8.83
C MET A 72 4.42 10.05 -8.08
N GLY A 73 4.15 11.15 -8.81
CA GLY A 73 3.93 12.47 -8.22
C GLY A 73 2.70 12.52 -7.35
N ALA A 74 1.60 11.90 -7.78
CA ALA A 74 0.38 11.78 -7.00
C ALA A 74 0.64 11.04 -5.68
N MET A 75 1.28 9.86 -5.73
CA MET A 75 1.60 9.11 -4.50
C MET A 75 2.52 9.89 -3.57
N ARG A 76 3.50 10.62 -4.11
CA ARG A 76 4.41 11.44 -3.32
C ARG A 76 3.67 12.56 -2.59
N ALA A 77 2.76 13.24 -3.26
CA ALA A 77 1.97 14.31 -2.66
C ALA A 77 0.98 13.79 -1.61
N ILE A 78 0.34 12.64 -1.87
CA ILE A 78 -0.52 11.97 -0.89
C ILE A 78 0.28 11.57 0.35
N ALA A 79 1.47 10.96 0.17
CA ALA A 79 2.32 10.57 1.30
C ALA A 79 2.72 11.78 2.15
N ALA A 80 3.10 12.91 1.53
CA ALA A 80 3.40 14.14 2.24
C ALA A 80 2.19 14.66 3.04
N ALA A 81 1.00 14.66 2.45
CA ALA A 81 -0.23 15.07 3.14
C ALA A 81 -0.61 14.14 4.31
N LEU A 82 -0.34 12.84 4.19
CA LEU A 82 -0.52 11.89 5.29
C LEU A 82 0.48 12.13 6.43
N VAL A 83 1.74 12.44 6.10
CA VAL A 83 2.77 12.81 7.10
C VAL A 83 2.36 14.08 7.86
N ASP A 84 1.92 15.12 7.15
CA ASP A 84 1.45 16.37 7.77
C ASP A 84 0.26 16.08 8.70
N ARG A 85 -0.70 15.26 8.25
CA ARG A 85 -1.84 14.82 9.06
C ARG A 85 -1.41 14.04 10.29
N ALA A 86 -0.40 13.17 10.19
CA ALA A 86 0.11 12.39 11.32
C ALA A 86 0.70 13.27 12.44
N GLY A 87 1.13 14.50 12.12
CA GLY A 87 1.53 15.49 13.11
C GLY A 87 0.38 16.09 13.93
N GLU A 88 -0.86 15.96 13.47
CA GLU A 88 -2.05 16.58 14.07
C GLU A 88 -3.06 15.54 14.59
N SER A 89 -3.11 14.39 13.98
CA SER A 89 -4.08 13.33 14.29
C SER A 89 -3.49 11.95 13.97
N TYR A 90 -4.18 10.90 14.43
CA TYR A 90 -3.74 9.54 14.14
C TYR A 90 -3.86 9.22 12.64
N VAL A 91 -2.75 8.75 12.07
CA VAL A 91 -2.66 8.07 10.77
C VAL A 91 -1.85 6.80 11.00
N ASP A 92 -2.29 5.66 10.46
CA ASP A 92 -1.52 4.43 10.59
C ASP A 92 -0.16 4.58 9.88
N PRO A 93 0.97 4.38 10.57
CA PRO A 93 2.28 4.49 9.93
C PRO A 93 2.46 3.54 8.74
N PHE A 94 1.76 2.41 8.71
CA PHE A 94 1.78 1.49 7.57
C PHE A 94 1.14 2.11 6.33
N GLU A 95 0.04 2.86 6.45
CA GLU A 95 -0.60 3.57 5.32
C GLU A 95 0.37 4.57 4.68
N ILE A 96 1.15 5.29 5.50
CA ILE A 96 2.18 6.23 5.02
C ILE A 96 3.31 5.47 4.30
N ALA A 97 3.81 4.39 4.91
CA ALA A 97 4.87 3.56 4.34
C ALA A 97 4.47 2.96 2.99
N GLU A 98 3.24 2.44 2.90
CA GLU A 98 2.68 1.90 1.68
C GLU A 98 2.63 2.95 0.56
N THR A 99 2.19 4.16 0.89
CA THR A 99 2.08 5.26 -0.07
C THR A 99 3.45 5.70 -0.58
N PHE A 100 4.47 5.81 0.30
CA PHE A 100 5.85 6.06 -0.10
C PHE A 100 6.42 4.93 -0.97
N SER A 101 6.10 3.67 -0.66
CA SER A 101 6.52 2.53 -1.50
C SER A 101 5.96 2.63 -2.92
N ARG A 102 4.69 3.01 -3.07
CA ARG A 102 4.08 3.25 -4.38
C ARG A 102 4.69 4.46 -5.10
N ALA A 103 5.18 5.44 -4.35
CA ALA A 103 5.92 6.58 -4.91
C ALA A 103 7.37 6.23 -5.30
N GLY A 104 7.86 5.02 -4.99
CA GLY A 104 9.23 4.60 -5.20
C GLY A 104 10.24 5.23 -4.23
N MET A 105 9.79 5.78 -3.11
CA MET A 105 10.59 6.46 -2.09
C MET A 105 10.98 5.45 -1.01
N VAL A 106 12.06 4.70 -1.27
CA VAL A 106 12.48 3.54 -0.47
C VAL A 106 12.85 3.93 0.96
N ASP A 107 13.65 4.97 1.13
CA ASP A 107 14.15 5.38 2.45
C ASP A 107 13.01 5.84 3.38
N GLU A 108 12.08 6.62 2.84
CA GLU A 108 10.90 7.09 3.57
C GLU A 108 9.95 5.94 3.88
N ALA A 109 9.75 5.02 2.93
CA ALA A 109 8.93 3.84 3.17
C ALA A 109 9.50 2.98 4.31
N LEU A 110 10.81 2.73 4.34
CA LEU A 110 11.47 1.98 5.40
C LEU A 110 11.38 2.68 6.76
N LEU A 111 11.55 4.01 6.78
CA LEU A 111 11.38 4.79 8.00
C LEU A 111 9.98 4.63 8.59
N TRP A 112 8.95 4.70 7.77
CA TRP A 112 7.56 4.57 8.23
C TRP A 112 7.16 3.11 8.53
N LEU A 113 7.77 2.11 7.87
CA LEU A 113 7.63 0.71 8.26
C LEU A 113 8.23 0.45 9.65
N ASP A 114 9.37 1.08 9.98
CA ASP A 114 9.95 0.98 11.33
C ASP A 114 8.99 1.54 12.39
N GLN A 115 8.38 2.70 12.13
CA GLN A 115 7.35 3.26 13.00
C GLN A 115 6.11 2.36 13.10
N ALA A 116 5.71 1.72 12.00
CA ALA A 116 4.58 0.78 11.99
C ALA A 116 4.85 -0.44 12.90
N VAL A 117 6.10 -0.93 12.95
CA VAL A 117 6.50 -1.99 13.92
C VAL A 117 6.40 -1.49 15.35
N GLU A 118 6.95 -0.29 15.65
CA GLU A 118 6.90 0.30 16.99
C GLU A 118 5.47 0.55 17.48
N TYR A 119 4.61 1.01 16.57
CA TYR A 119 3.21 1.26 16.86
C TYR A 119 2.39 -0.03 17.03
N GLY A 120 2.80 -1.12 16.36
CA GLY A 120 2.08 -2.38 16.33
C GLY A 120 0.94 -2.40 15.29
N SER A 121 1.14 -1.73 14.14
CA SER A 121 0.17 -1.75 13.03
C SER A 121 -0.14 -3.20 12.63
N TYR A 122 -1.44 -3.51 12.50
CA TYR A 122 -1.90 -4.87 12.22
C TYR A 122 -1.34 -5.43 10.91
N GLU A 123 -1.22 -4.58 9.90
CA GLU A 123 -0.72 -4.92 8.57
C GLU A 123 0.72 -5.44 8.59
N MET A 124 1.50 -5.10 9.62
CA MET A 124 2.86 -5.60 9.79
C MET A 124 2.92 -7.12 9.93
N THR A 125 1.84 -7.77 10.38
CA THR A 125 1.76 -9.24 10.40
C THR A 125 1.86 -9.86 9.01
N TYR A 126 1.62 -9.09 7.96
CA TYR A 126 1.65 -9.52 6.55
C TYR A 126 2.75 -8.83 5.73
N ILE A 127 3.67 -8.11 6.36
CA ILE A 127 4.70 -7.30 5.67
C ILE A 127 5.44 -8.08 4.58
N ALA A 128 5.74 -9.36 4.78
CA ALA A 128 6.43 -10.20 3.80
C ALA A 128 5.62 -10.47 2.52
N PHE A 129 4.31 -10.26 2.56
CA PHE A 129 3.39 -10.67 1.50
C PHE A 129 2.82 -9.50 0.70
N TRP A 130 2.93 -8.26 1.19
CA TRP A 130 2.39 -7.09 0.51
C TRP A 130 3.13 -6.79 -0.81
N PRO A 131 2.45 -6.86 -1.99
CA PRO A 131 3.12 -6.66 -3.28
C PRO A 131 3.74 -5.28 -3.46
N HIS A 132 3.07 -4.21 -2.98
CA HIS A 132 3.58 -2.85 -3.10
C HIS A 132 4.84 -2.57 -2.27
N LEU A 133 5.20 -3.45 -1.36
CA LEU A 133 6.49 -3.40 -0.64
C LEU A 133 7.64 -4.09 -1.39
N ASP A 134 7.42 -4.60 -2.62
CA ASP A 134 8.50 -5.23 -3.39
C ASP A 134 9.67 -4.29 -3.64
N VAL A 135 9.42 -2.98 -3.72
CA VAL A 135 10.44 -1.95 -3.94
C VAL A 135 11.47 -1.85 -2.80
N VAL A 136 11.10 -2.22 -1.57
CA VAL A 136 11.98 -2.16 -0.38
C VAL A 136 12.62 -3.50 -0.03
N ARG A 137 12.27 -4.59 -0.71
CA ARG A 137 12.64 -5.96 -0.31
C ARG A 137 14.14 -6.27 -0.32
N ASP A 138 14.87 -5.63 -1.22
CA ASP A 138 16.31 -5.86 -1.37
C ASP A 138 17.15 -5.00 -0.40
N ASP A 139 16.48 -4.18 0.44
CA ASP A 139 17.15 -3.34 1.41
C ASP A 139 17.44 -4.11 2.72
N LEU A 140 18.63 -3.86 3.31
CA LEU A 140 19.03 -4.49 4.56
C LEU A 140 18.15 -4.09 5.75
N GLN A 141 17.59 -2.88 5.75
CA GLN A 141 16.67 -2.45 6.80
C GLN A 141 15.37 -3.25 6.76
N TYR A 142 14.87 -3.57 5.56
CA TYR A 142 13.69 -4.43 5.43
C TYR A 142 13.95 -5.84 6.02
N GLU A 143 15.14 -6.38 5.84
CA GLU A 143 15.55 -7.64 6.48
C GLU A 143 15.50 -7.58 8.01
N VAL A 144 15.93 -6.47 8.58
CA VAL A 144 15.85 -6.23 10.03
C VAL A 144 14.39 -6.17 10.49
N LEU A 145 13.54 -5.47 9.74
CA LEU A 145 12.09 -5.38 10.03
C LEU A 145 11.42 -6.75 10.00
N LEU A 146 11.69 -7.57 8.98
CA LEU A 146 11.17 -8.95 8.91
C LEU A 146 11.56 -9.79 10.14
N LYS A 147 12.82 -9.68 10.59
CA LYS A 147 13.27 -10.38 11.80
C LYS A 147 12.57 -9.90 13.07
N ARG A 148 12.32 -8.58 13.19
CA ARG A 148 11.58 -8.02 14.32
C ARG A 148 10.13 -8.50 14.36
N VAL A 149 9.49 -8.60 13.20
CA VAL A 149 8.08 -9.02 13.08
C VAL A 149 7.92 -10.52 13.28
N TYR A 150 8.75 -11.33 12.65
CA TYR A 150 8.53 -12.79 12.58
C TYR A 150 9.46 -13.62 13.49
N GLY A 151 10.50 -13.01 14.05
CA GLY A 151 11.46 -13.69 14.91
C GLY A 151 12.06 -14.93 14.23
N ASP A 152 12.07 -16.05 14.93
CA ASP A 152 12.62 -17.32 14.44
C ASP A 152 11.91 -17.90 13.21
N LYS A 153 10.70 -17.40 12.89
CA LYS A 153 9.91 -17.86 11.75
C LYS A 153 10.24 -17.12 10.44
N VAL A 154 11.14 -16.14 10.47
CA VAL A 154 11.43 -15.28 9.31
C VAL A 154 11.78 -16.07 8.05
N GLU A 155 12.61 -17.12 8.15
CA GLU A 155 13.02 -17.93 7.01
C GLU A 155 11.90 -18.80 6.42
N GLU A 156 11.00 -19.26 7.25
CA GLU A 156 9.80 -20.00 6.82
C GLU A 156 8.85 -19.06 6.07
N ILE A 157 8.55 -17.90 6.66
CA ILE A 157 7.69 -16.88 6.07
C ILE A 157 8.26 -16.39 4.73
N ARG A 158 9.57 -16.14 4.66
CA ARG A 158 10.24 -15.73 3.43
C ARG A 158 10.05 -16.75 2.31
N ARG A 159 10.29 -18.04 2.58
CA ARG A 159 10.09 -19.12 1.59
C ARG A 159 8.67 -19.15 1.05
N VAL A 160 7.67 -18.96 1.92
CA VAL A 160 6.25 -18.90 1.50
C VAL A 160 6.00 -17.66 0.62
N ALA A 161 6.49 -16.50 1.03
CA ALA A 161 6.32 -15.25 0.27
C ALA A 161 6.99 -15.34 -1.12
N ASP A 162 8.19 -15.92 -1.21
CA ASP A 162 8.92 -16.14 -2.47
C ASP A 162 8.18 -17.11 -3.39
N SER A 163 7.59 -18.18 -2.83
CA SER A 163 6.77 -19.11 -3.59
C SER A 163 5.53 -18.44 -4.20
N LEU A 164 4.92 -17.48 -3.50
CA LEU A 164 3.79 -16.74 -4.03
C LEU A 164 4.20 -15.77 -5.15
N ARG A 165 5.37 -15.11 -5.02
CA ARG A 165 5.92 -14.22 -6.05
C ARG A 165 6.32 -14.93 -7.34
N SER A 166 6.82 -16.17 -7.23
CA SER A 166 7.28 -16.92 -8.40
C SER A 166 6.13 -17.42 -9.30
N ARG A 167 4.89 -17.35 -8.84
CA ARG A 167 3.70 -17.78 -9.61
C ARG A 167 3.22 -16.72 -10.61
N ASP A 168 3.70 -15.48 -10.50
CA ASP A 168 3.32 -14.35 -11.35
C ASP A 168 4.26 -14.15 -12.56
N ARG A 169 5.29 -15.00 -12.72
CA ARG A 169 6.22 -14.99 -13.85
C ARG A 169 5.88 -16.08 -14.84
#